data_b5ddac4d95bef69c3614464556cb4ed0
#
_entry.id   b5ddac4d95bef69c3614464556cb4ed0
#
_cell.length_a   1.000
_cell.length_b   1.000
_cell.length_c   1.000
_cell.angle_alpha   90.00
_cell.angle_beta   90.00
_cell.angle_gamma   90.00
#
_symmetry.space_group_name_H-M   'P 1'
#
loop_
_entity.id
_entity.type
_entity.pdbx_description
1 polymer ?
#
loop_
_entity_poly.entity_id
_entity_poly.type
_entity_poly.pdbx_seq_one_letter_code
_entity_poly.pdbx_strand_id
1 'polypeptide(L)'
;MKKLVATEPRVAALVEYEDRAVSANEVKVRVRFGAPKHGTEVVDFRAASPFIDEDFNGEWQMFMPRPEGAPRGIEFGKFQLGNMVVGDVIECGSDVTEYAVGDSVCGYGPLAETVIFNAVNNYKLRKMPEGSSWKNAVCYDPAQFAMSGVRDANVRVGDFVVIVGLGAIGQIAVQLAKKAGASVVIGVDPIAHRCDIARRHGADFCLDPIGTDVGMEIKKLTGKQGADVIIETSGYADALQSALRGLAYGGTISYVAFAKPFAEGFNLGREAHFNNAKIVFSRACSEPNPDYPRWSRKRIEETCWELLMNSYLNCEELIDPVVTFASSPESYMQYVDRHPEQSIKMGVTF
;
A
#
# COMPACT_ATOMS: atom_id res chain seq x y z
N MET A 1 -22.44 1.45 -18.50
CA MET A 1 -21.49 1.80 -17.44
C MET A 1 -20.06 1.64 -17.92
N LYS A 2 -19.11 2.41 -17.38
CA LYS A 2 -17.69 2.36 -17.76
C LYS A 2 -16.80 1.97 -16.57
N LYS A 3 -15.69 1.30 -16.86
CA LYS A 3 -14.65 0.93 -15.90
C LYS A 3 -13.26 1.12 -16.49
N LEU A 4 -12.27 1.38 -15.64
CA LEU A 4 -10.87 1.52 -16.03
C LEU A 4 -10.22 0.14 -16.13
N VAL A 5 -9.61 -0.15 -17.29
CA VAL A 5 -9.03 -1.46 -17.61
C VAL A 5 -7.65 -1.27 -18.24
N ALA A 6 -6.71 -2.13 -17.91
CA ALA A 6 -5.47 -2.29 -18.66
C ALA A 6 -5.76 -3.10 -19.94
N THR A 7 -5.79 -2.44 -21.08
CA THR A 7 -6.10 -3.09 -22.39
C THR A 7 -4.88 -3.78 -22.99
N GLU A 8 -3.71 -3.25 -22.73
CA GLU A 8 -2.40 -3.76 -23.10
C GLU A 8 -1.39 -3.43 -21.98
N PRO A 9 -0.20 -4.01 -21.97
CA PRO A 9 0.86 -3.58 -21.06
C PRO A 9 1.08 -2.07 -21.15
N ARG A 10 0.96 -1.37 -20.00
CA ARG A 10 1.15 0.07 -19.87
C ARG A 10 0.13 0.95 -20.63
N VAL A 11 -1.02 0.36 -21.00
CA VAL A 11 -2.12 1.08 -21.65
C VAL A 11 -3.40 0.92 -20.85
N ALA A 12 -3.92 2.03 -20.35
CA ALA A 12 -5.19 2.09 -19.63
C ALA A 12 -6.28 2.73 -20.50
N ALA A 13 -7.51 2.21 -20.45
CA ALA A 13 -8.66 2.76 -21.15
C ALA A 13 -9.95 2.57 -20.36
N LEU A 14 -10.95 3.41 -20.63
CA LEU A 14 -12.32 3.19 -20.15
C LEU A 14 -13.03 2.21 -21.10
N VAL A 15 -13.51 1.12 -20.54
CA VAL A 15 -14.23 0.07 -21.26
C VAL A 15 -15.66 0.00 -20.76
N GLU A 16 -16.61 -0.16 -21.65
CA GLU A 16 -18.02 -0.35 -21.32
C GLU A 16 -18.27 -1.73 -20.74
N TYR A 17 -19.21 -1.83 -19.80
CA TYR A 17 -19.70 -3.09 -19.26
C TYR A 17 -21.21 -3.03 -18.99
N GLU A 18 -21.84 -4.20 -19.00
CA GLU A 18 -23.24 -4.34 -18.61
C GLU A 18 -23.36 -4.35 -17.08
N ASP A 19 -24.25 -3.51 -16.57
CA ASP A 19 -24.55 -3.43 -15.14
C ASP A 19 -25.58 -4.51 -14.78
N ARG A 20 -25.17 -5.54 -14.06
CA ARG A 20 -26.04 -6.63 -13.65
C ARG A 20 -26.79 -6.33 -12.36
N ALA A 21 -27.93 -6.96 -12.13
CA ALA A 21 -28.61 -6.97 -10.83
C ALA A 21 -27.75 -7.67 -9.76
N VAL A 22 -28.00 -7.36 -8.48
CA VAL A 22 -27.35 -8.01 -7.35
C VAL A 22 -27.94 -9.40 -7.08
N SER A 23 -27.10 -10.30 -6.56
CA SER A 23 -27.53 -11.57 -5.98
C SER A 23 -28.01 -11.36 -4.54
N ALA A 24 -28.60 -12.39 -3.93
CA ALA A 24 -29.20 -12.30 -2.60
C ALA A 24 -28.27 -11.75 -1.51
N ASN A 25 -26.96 -12.05 -1.59
CA ASN A 25 -25.96 -11.66 -0.60
C ASN A 25 -25.10 -10.46 -1.02
N GLU A 26 -25.50 -9.72 -2.06
CA GLU A 26 -24.70 -8.63 -2.63
C GLU A 26 -25.34 -7.26 -2.43
N VAL A 27 -24.48 -6.23 -2.46
CA VAL A 27 -24.88 -4.83 -2.61
C VAL A 27 -24.23 -4.25 -3.86
N LYS A 28 -24.96 -3.37 -4.55
CA LYS A 28 -24.40 -2.55 -5.63
C LYS A 28 -24.13 -1.15 -5.11
N VAL A 29 -22.93 -0.68 -5.39
CA VAL A 29 -22.46 0.64 -4.95
C VAL A 29 -22.21 1.51 -6.18
N ARG A 30 -22.79 2.69 -6.19
CA ARG A 30 -22.43 3.77 -7.12
C ARG A 30 -21.19 4.45 -6.57
N VAL A 31 -20.08 4.34 -7.30
CA VAL A 31 -18.80 4.90 -6.89
C VAL A 31 -18.83 6.42 -6.97
N ARG A 32 -18.28 7.08 -5.96
CA ARG A 32 -18.11 8.53 -5.85
C ARG A 32 -16.66 8.93 -5.87
N PHE A 33 -15.82 8.08 -5.27
CA PHE A 33 -14.39 8.32 -5.16
C PHE A 33 -13.65 6.99 -5.16
N GLY A 34 -12.44 6.96 -5.71
CA GLY A 34 -11.60 5.76 -5.67
C GLY A 34 -10.12 6.08 -5.83
N ALA A 35 -9.29 5.09 -5.61
CA ALA A 35 -7.84 5.21 -5.77
C ALA A 35 -7.21 3.89 -6.21
N PRO A 36 -6.23 3.92 -7.15
CA PRO A 36 -5.48 2.75 -7.58
C PRO A 36 -4.40 2.36 -6.56
N LYS A 37 -3.80 1.19 -6.75
CA LYS A 37 -2.67 0.70 -5.96
C LYS A 37 -1.34 0.96 -6.66
N HIS A 38 -0.63 1.99 -6.24
CA HIS A 38 0.61 2.43 -6.90
C HIS A 38 1.78 1.43 -6.84
N GLY A 39 1.79 0.49 -5.90
CA GLY A 39 2.87 -0.48 -5.76
C GLY A 39 2.67 -1.72 -6.63
N THR A 40 1.90 -2.68 -6.14
CA THR A 40 1.73 -4.00 -6.77
C THR A 40 1.01 -3.93 -8.12
N GLU A 41 -0.08 -3.17 -8.22
CA GLU A 41 -0.89 -3.06 -9.44
C GLU A 41 -0.08 -2.54 -10.63
N VAL A 42 0.84 -1.59 -10.41
CA VAL A 42 1.67 -1.07 -11.49
C VAL A 42 2.65 -2.10 -12.03
N VAL A 43 3.10 -3.07 -11.21
CA VAL A 43 3.96 -4.17 -11.67
C VAL A 43 3.18 -5.10 -12.59
N ASP A 44 1.91 -5.38 -12.24
CA ASP A 44 0.98 -6.14 -13.08
C ASP A 44 0.67 -5.38 -14.37
N PHE A 45 0.38 -4.08 -14.28
CA PHE A 45 0.12 -3.18 -15.42
C PHE A 45 1.29 -3.11 -16.41
N ARG A 46 2.52 -3.20 -15.92
CA ARG A 46 3.74 -3.22 -16.74
C ARG A 46 4.09 -4.59 -17.33
N ALA A 47 3.28 -5.61 -17.07
CA ALA A 47 3.61 -7.00 -17.41
C ALA A 47 4.98 -7.45 -16.84
N ALA A 48 5.31 -7.01 -15.63
CA ALA A 48 6.57 -7.34 -14.94
C ALA A 48 6.35 -8.20 -13.68
N SER A 49 5.13 -8.66 -13.45
CA SER A 49 4.77 -9.49 -12.30
C SER A 49 5.04 -10.95 -12.56
N PRO A 50 5.53 -11.73 -11.57
CA PRO A 50 5.63 -13.18 -11.69
C PRO A 50 4.26 -13.84 -11.93
N PHE A 51 3.16 -13.23 -11.47
CA PHE A 51 1.79 -13.74 -11.65
C PHE A 51 1.30 -13.81 -13.11
N ILE A 52 2.09 -13.34 -14.08
CA ILE A 52 1.77 -13.51 -15.50
C ILE A 52 1.92 -14.96 -15.91
N ASP A 53 3.02 -15.59 -15.57
CA ASP A 53 3.41 -16.93 -16.03
C ASP A 53 3.52 -17.95 -14.87
N GLU A 54 3.43 -17.48 -13.61
CA GLU A 54 3.54 -18.30 -12.41
C GLU A 54 2.35 -18.07 -11.45
N ASP A 55 2.08 -19.08 -10.61
CA ASP A 55 1.18 -18.97 -9.46
C ASP A 55 1.90 -19.33 -8.17
N PHE A 56 1.53 -18.64 -7.09
CA PHE A 56 2.01 -19.04 -5.76
C PHE A 56 1.23 -20.25 -5.27
N ASN A 57 1.89 -21.40 -5.22
CA ASN A 57 1.30 -22.64 -4.72
C ASN A 57 1.28 -22.63 -3.19
N GLY A 58 0.08 -22.66 -2.59
CA GLY A 58 -0.10 -22.59 -1.14
C GLY A 58 0.34 -23.85 -0.38
N GLU A 59 0.36 -25.02 -1.05
CA GLU A 59 0.82 -26.27 -0.44
C GLU A 59 2.35 -26.31 -0.34
N TRP A 60 3.03 -25.97 -1.45
CA TRP A 60 4.49 -25.94 -1.52
C TRP A 60 5.10 -24.62 -1.06
N GLN A 61 4.28 -23.57 -0.87
CA GLN A 61 4.69 -22.22 -0.48
C GLN A 61 5.77 -21.62 -1.40
N MET A 62 5.65 -21.87 -2.69
CA MET A 62 6.58 -21.37 -3.70
C MET A 62 5.86 -20.99 -4.99
N PHE A 63 6.49 -20.11 -5.78
CA PHE A 63 6.02 -19.83 -7.13
C PHE A 63 6.29 -21.03 -8.03
N MET A 64 5.29 -21.40 -8.83
CA MET A 64 5.35 -22.52 -9.78
C MET A 64 4.83 -22.05 -11.14
N PRO A 65 5.46 -22.49 -12.23
CA PRO A 65 4.97 -22.21 -13.58
C PRO A 65 3.52 -22.63 -13.75
N ARG A 66 2.74 -21.83 -14.46
CA ARG A 66 1.39 -22.22 -14.86
C ARG A 66 1.44 -23.43 -15.78
N PRO A 67 0.45 -24.33 -15.73
CA PRO A 67 0.36 -25.44 -16.66
C PRO A 67 0.36 -24.94 -18.11
N GLU A 68 0.94 -25.74 -19.01
CA GLU A 68 0.92 -25.44 -20.45
C GLU A 68 -0.52 -25.30 -20.95
N GLY A 69 -0.81 -24.25 -21.71
CA GLY A 69 -2.16 -23.93 -22.18
C GLY A 69 -3.09 -23.27 -21.17
N ALA A 70 -2.68 -23.08 -19.92
CA ALA A 70 -3.46 -22.30 -18.95
C ALA A 70 -3.50 -20.81 -19.32
N PRO A 71 -4.60 -20.09 -19.02
CA PRO A 71 -4.66 -18.65 -19.20
C PRO A 71 -3.56 -17.94 -18.39
N ARG A 72 -3.02 -16.85 -18.91
CA ARG A 72 -2.12 -15.99 -18.11
C ARG A 72 -2.86 -15.44 -16.88
N GLY A 73 -2.17 -15.28 -15.77
CA GLY A 73 -2.76 -14.76 -14.54
C GLY A 73 -3.25 -13.32 -14.65
N ILE A 74 -2.63 -12.55 -15.55
CA ILE A 74 -3.05 -11.20 -15.90
C ILE A 74 -3.46 -11.19 -17.36
N GLU A 75 -4.75 -10.99 -17.61
CA GLU A 75 -5.33 -10.95 -18.93
C GLU A 75 -5.63 -9.48 -19.30
N PHE A 76 -4.79 -8.91 -20.15
CA PHE A 76 -5.03 -7.56 -20.67
C PHE A 76 -6.33 -7.52 -21.48
N GLY A 77 -7.07 -6.41 -21.37
CA GLY A 77 -8.45 -6.29 -21.85
C GLY A 77 -9.51 -6.68 -20.81
N LYS A 78 -9.14 -7.47 -19.78
CA LYS A 78 -10.01 -7.82 -18.64
C LYS A 78 -9.47 -7.34 -17.30
N PHE A 79 -8.16 -7.03 -17.19
CA PHE A 79 -7.51 -6.58 -15.98
C PHE A 79 -8.01 -5.19 -15.57
N GLN A 80 -8.87 -5.15 -14.56
CA GLN A 80 -9.46 -3.94 -14.02
C GLN A 80 -8.45 -3.23 -13.11
N LEU A 81 -8.32 -1.91 -13.31
CA LEU A 81 -7.45 -1.06 -12.50
C LEU A 81 -8.24 -0.40 -11.37
N GLY A 82 -7.63 -0.30 -10.22
CA GLY A 82 -8.22 0.28 -9.00
C GLY A 82 -8.02 -0.65 -7.81
N ASN A 83 -8.16 -0.10 -6.61
CA ASN A 83 -7.93 -0.85 -5.38
C ASN A 83 -8.99 -0.57 -4.32
N MET A 84 -9.24 0.72 -4.05
CA MET A 84 -10.22 1.13 -3.04
C MET A 84 -11.22 2.09 -3.66
N VAL A 85 -12.49 1.89 -3.33
CA VAL A 85 -13.58 2.77 -3.76
C VAL A 85 -14.47 3.14 -2.58
N VAL A 86 -15.00 4.35 -2.63
CA VAL A 86 -16.04 4.89 -1.74
C VAL A 86 -17.24 5.23 -2.60
N GLY A 87 -18.44 4.89 -2.12
CA GLY A 87 -19.67 5.21 -2.84
C GLY A 87 -20.92 4.90 -2.04
N ASP A 88 -22.05 5.12 -2.67
CA ASP A 88 -23.38 4.94 -2.05
C ASP A 88 -24.00 3.62 -2.52
N VAL A 89 -24.55 2.87 -1.58
CA VAL A 89 -25.33 1.67 -1.87
C VAL A 89 -26.61 2.07 -2.62
N ILE A 90 -26.82 1.49 -3.80
CA ILE A 90 -27.99 1.76 -4.66
C ILE A 90 -28.92 0.56 -4.83
N GLU A 91 -28.47 -0.64 -4.48
CA GLU A 91 -29.25 -1.88 -4.55
C GLU A 91 -28.74 -2.87 -3.50
N CYS A 92 -29.65 -3.57 -2.81
CA CYS A 92 -29.34 -4.60 -1.82
C CYS A 92 -30.04 -5.91 -2.18
N GLY A 93 -29.32 -7.02 -2.07
CA GLY A 93 -29.86 -8.36 -2.16
C GLY A 93 -30.71 -8.73 -0.94
N SER A 94 -31.55 -9.76 -1.08
CA SER A 94 -32.55 -10.16 -0.06
C SER A 94 -31.96 -10.59 1.27
N ASP A 95 -30.73 -11.11 1.28
CA ASP A 95 -30.08 -11.65 2.49
C ASP A 95 -29.19 -10.61 3.19
N VAL A 96 -29.09 -9.40 2.61
CA VAL A 96 -28.28 -8.31 3.17
C VAL A 96 -29.08 -7.60 4.28
N THR A 97 -28.57 -7.69 5.50
CA THR A 97 -29.18 -7.06 6.68
C THR A 97 -28.34 -5.93 7.29
N GLU A 98 -27.06 -5.90 6.98
CA GLU A 98 -26.11 -4.92 7.56
C GLU A 98 -26.04 -3.60 6.79
N TYR A 99 -26.52 -3.59 5.53
CA TYR A 99 -26.49 -2.42 4.64
C TYR A 99 -27.88 -2.09 4.11
N ALA A 100 -28.09 -0.80 3.82
CA ALA A 100 -29.31 -0.29 3.21
C ALA A 100 -28.99 0.64 2.04
N VAL A 101 -29.94 0.80 1.12
CA VAL A 101 -29.83 1.80 0.05
C VAL A 101 -29.67 3.19 0.66
N GLY A 102 -28.66 3.92 0.20
CA GLY A 102 -28.25 5.23 0.73
C GLY A 102 -27.09 5.17 1.72
N ASP A 103 -26.71 4.00 2.24
CA ASP A 103 -25.49 3.88 3.05
C ASP A 103 -24.25 4.24 2.23
N SER A 104 -23.36 5.06 2.78
CA SER A 104 -22.03 5.29 2.21
C SER A 104 -21.08 4.19 2.68
N VAL A 105 -20.32 3.61 1.77
CA VAL A 105 -19.43 2.48 2.05
C VAL A 105 -18.06 2.63 1.37
N CYS A 106 -17.06 1.97 1.97
CA CYS A 106 -15.73 1.81 1.39
C CYS A 106 -15.39 0.32 1.26
N GLY A 107 -14.80 -0.07 0.14
CA GLY A 107 -14.40 -1.45 -0.11
C GLY A 107 -13.31 -1.60 -1.18
N TYR A 108 -12.80 -2.82 -1.28
CA TYR A 108 -11.84 -3.18 -2.34
C TYR A 108 -12.56 -3.32 -3.68
N GLY A 109 -12.30 -2.42 -4.59
CA GLY A 109 -12.95 -2.45 -5.89
C GLY A 109 -12.17 -1.72 -6.98
N PRO A 110 -12.47 -2.03 -8.25
CA PRO A 110 -11.90 -1.34 -9.39
C PRO A 110 -12.46 0.08 -9.53
N LEU A 111 -11.77 0.92 -10.29
CA LEU A 111 -12.29 2.21 -10.72
C LEU A 111 -13.35 2.01 -11.81
N ALA A 112 -14.61 1.90 -11.37
CA ALA A 112 -15.80 1.67 -12.19
C ALA A 112 -16.97 2.51 -11.68
N GLU A 113 -17.92 2.87 -12.55
CA GLU A 113 -19.09 3.68 -12.17
C GLU A 113 -19.97 2.98 -11.13
N THR A 114 -20.06 1.63 -11.19
CA THR A 114 -20.68 0.79 -10.17
C THR A 114 -19.80 -0.38 -9.81
N VAL A 115 -19.84 -0.81 -8.55
CA VAL A 115 -19.15 -2.00 -8.05
C VAL A 115 -20.12 -2.83 -7.23
N ILE A 116 -20.09 -4.15 -7.41
CA ILE A 116 -20.90 -5.08 -6.64
C ILE A 116 -19.99 -5.77 -5.61
N PHE A 117 -20.42 -5.75 -4.35
CA PHE A 117 -19.74 -6.40 -3.23
C PHE A 117 -20.60 -7.52 -2.66
N ASN A 118 -19.97 -8.64 -2.29
CA ASN A 118 -20.58 -9.51 -1.29
C ASN A 118 -20.66 -8.72 0.03
N ALA A 119 -21.85 -8.65 0.62
CA ALA A 119 -22.13 -7.85 1.81
C ALA A 119 -22.45 -8.70 3.05
N VAL A 120 -22.53 -10.02 2.91
CA VAL A 120 -22.79 -10.94 4.02
C VAL A 120 -21.46 -11.52 4.52
N ASN A 121 -21.18 -11.36 5.82
CA ASN A 121 -19.94 -11.80 6.46
C ASN A 121 -18.65 -11.24 5.82
N ASN A 122 -18.72 -10.03 5.29
CA ASN A 122 -17.59 -9.38 4.62
C ASN A 122 -17.06 -8.19 5.44
N TYR A 123 -16.15 -8.46 6.38
CA TYR A 123 -15.52 -7.43 7.20
C TYR A 123 -14.67 -6.41 6.41
N LYS A 124 -14.42 -6.65 5.12
CA LYS A 124 -13.64 -5.73 4.25
C LYS A 124 -14.49 -4.65 3.61
N LEU A 125 -15.81 -4.85 3.55
CA LEU A 125 -16.74 -3.79 3.18
C LEU A 125 -17.10 -3.01 4.43
N ARG A 126 -16.87 -1.69 4.43
CA ARG A 126 -16.97 -0.84 5.61
C ARG A 126 -18.01 0.26 5.40
N LYS A 127 -18.94 0.42 6.34
CA LYS A 127 -19.77 1.62 6.39
C LYS A 127 -18.91 2.83 6.72
N MET A 128 -19.15 3.92 6.00
CA MET A 128 -18.52 5.20 6.26
C MET A 128 -19.27 5.93 7.37
N PRO A 129 -18.61 6.35 8.46
CA PRO A 129 -19.21 7.30 9.39
C PRO A 129 -19.58 8.60 8.67
N GLU A 130 -20.68 9.24 9.09
CA GLU A 130 -21.12 10.51 8.51
C GLU A 130 -20.00 11.58 8.63
N GLY A 131 -19.75 12.31 7.56
CA GLY A 131 -18.72 13.35 7.51
C GLY A 131 -17.27 12.85 7.48
N SER A 132 -17.04 11.54 7.43
CA SER A 132 -15.70 11.00 7.35
C SER A 132 -15.05 11.22 5.97
N SER A 133 -13.71 11.33 5.97
CA SER A 133 -12.94 11.62 4.78
C SER A 133 -12.86 10.44 3.81
N TRP A 134 -13.22 10.67 2.54
CA TRP A 134 -13.04 9.70 1.48
C TRP A 134 -11.56 9.46 1.17
N LYS A 135 -10.71 10.50 1.29
CA LYS A 135 -9.27 10.38 1.10
C LYS A 135 -8.62 9.49 2.17
N ASN A 136 -9.05 9.63 3.42
CA ASN A 136 -8.63 8.70 4.48
C ASN A 136 -9.12 7.28 4.18
N ALA A 137 -10.38 7.11 3.77
CA ALA A 137 -10.96 5.80 3.51
C ALA A 137 -10.22 5.01 2.42
N VAL A 138 -9.82 5.63 1.31
CA VAL A 138 -9.06 4.94 0.25
C VAL A 138 -7.60 4.63 0.63
N CYS A 139 -7.16 5.11 1.79
CA CYS A 139 -5.89 4.71 2.40
C CYS A 139 -6.00 3.46 3.30
N TYR A 140 -7.17 2.83 3.38
CA TYR A 140 -7.41 1.62 4.15
C TYR A 140 -6.45 0.47 3.78
N ASP A 141 -6.22 0.22 2.48
CA ASP A 141 -5.24 -0.78 2.03
C ASP A 141 -3.79 -0.42 2.40
N PRO A 142 -3.23 0.74 2.04
CA PRO A 142 -1.84 1.05 2.41
C PRO A 142 -1.61 1.15 3.92
N ALA A 143 -2.62 1.51 4.71
CA ALA A 143 -2.50 1.56 6.17
C ALA A 143 -2.21 0.20 6.80
N GLN A 144 -2.77 -0.88 6.25
CA GLN A 144 -2.50 -2.24 6.73
C GLN A 144 -1.03 -2.63 6.54
N PHE A 145 -0.47 -2.33 5.36
CA PHE A 145 0.93 -2.63 5.08
C PHE A 145 1.87 -1.80 5.95
N ALA A 146 1.56 -0.51 6.16
CA ALA A 146 2.31 0.34 7.07
C ALA A 146 2.24 -0.16 8.51
N MET A 147 1.05 -0.55 8.99
CA MET A 147 0.86 -1.10 10.33
C MET A 147 1.61 -2.41 10.53
N SER A 148 1.52 -3.34 9.57
CA SER A 148 2.28 -4.58 9.63
C SER A 148 3.78 -4.31 9.65
N GLY A 149 4.28 -3.41 8.80
CA GLY A 149 5.70 -3.03 8.79
C GLY A 149 6.20 -2.54 10.15
N VAL A 150 5.44 -1.66 10.80
CA VAL A 150 5.77 -1.15 12.15
C VAL A 150 5.72 -2.26 13.20
N ARG A 151 4.73 -3.14 13.13
CA ARG A 151 4.54 -4.24 14.10
C ARG A 151 5.56 -5.35 13.93
N ASP A 152 5.79 -5.80 12.71
CA ASP A 152 6.72 -6.90 12.41
C ASP A 152 8.17 -6.49 12.70
N ALA A 153 8.49 -5.18 12.55
CA ALA A 153 9.76 -4.60 13.01
C ALA A 153 9.85 -4.48 14.53
N ASN A 154 8.72 -4.62 15.25
CA ASN A 154 8.64 -4.47 16.70
C ASN A 154 9.10 -3.10 17.20
N VAL A 155 8.66 -2.03 16.55
CA VAL A 155 8.93 -0.63 16.97
C VAL A 155 8.48 -0.40 18.40
N ARG A 156 9.35 0.18 19.22
CA ARG A 156 9.13 0.42 20.66
C ARG A 156 9.35 1.88 21.02
N VAL A 157 8.89 2.22 22.21
CA VAL A 157 9.14 3.56 22.81
C VAL A 157 10.66 3.79 22.94
N GLY A 158 11.13 4.90 22.41
CA GLY A 158 12.53 5.29 22.47
C GLY A 158 13.37 4.91 21.24
N ASP A 159 12.87 4.05 20.33
CA ASP A 159 13.60 3.63 19.15
C ASP A 159 13.92 4.79 18.18
N PHE A 160 15.04 4.67 17.50
CA PHE A 160 15.37 5.43 16.29
C PHE A 160 14.83 4.65 15.08
N VAL A 161 13.85 5.23 14.38
CA VAL A 161 13.16 4.56 13.27
C VAL A 161 13.44 5.30 11.96
N VAL A 162 13.83 4.55 10.93
CA VAL A 162 14.02 5.07 9.57
C VAL A 162 12.96 4.47 8.65
N ILE A 163 12.31 5.33 7.86
CA ILE A 163 11.36 4.93 6.83
C ILE A 163 11.97 5.20 5.46
N VAL A 164 12.24 4.14 4.70
CA VAL A 164 12.82 4.23 3.36
C VAL A 164 11.73 4.12 2.32
N GLY A 165 11.59 5.18 1.50
CA GLY A 165 10.48 5.37 0.59
C GLY A 165 9.28 6.04 1.25
N LEU A 166 8.93 7.25 0.81
CA LEU A 166 7.83 8.06 1.35
C LEU A 166 6.63 8.12 0.39
N GLY A 167 6.31 6.97 -0.25
CA GLY A 167 5.02 6.75 -0.90
C GLY A 167 3.90 6.61 0.14
N ALA A 168 2.68 6.25 -0.28
CA ALA A 168 1.53 6.17 0.64
C ALA A 168 1.77 5.28 1.87
N ILE A 169 2.42 4.12 1.70
CA ILE A 169 2.76 3.22 2.81
C ILE A 169 3.77 3.89 3.74
N GLY A 170 4.86 4.48 3.20
CA GLY A 170 5.89 5.13 4.00
C GLY A 170 5.38 6.33 4.78
N GLN A 171 4.54 7.17 4.19
CA GLN A 171 3.90 8.32 4.85
C GLN A 171 3.05 7.88 6.06
N ILE A 172 2.29 6.80 5.90
CA ILE A 172 1.48 6.24 7.00
C ILE A 172 2.40 5.58 8.05
N ALA A 173 3.48 4.90 7.63
CA ALA A 173 4.45 4.31 8.53
C ALA A 173 5.16 5.37 9.40
N VAL A 174 5.47 6.57 8.86
CA VAL A 174 5.98 7.71 9.64
C VAL A 174 5.02 8.05 10.78
N GLN A 175 3.73 8.21 10.49
CA GLN A 175 2.73 8.52 11.51
C GLN A 175 2.64 7.41 12.56
N LEU A 176 2.60 6.16 12.14
CA LEU A 176 2.49 5.01 13.04
C LEU A 176 3.74 4.84 13.91
N ALA A 177 4.95 4.99 13.35
CA ALA A 177 6.19 4.90 14.11
C ALA A 177 6.26 5.97 15.21
N LYS A 178 5.89 7.22 14.89
CA LYS A 178 5.82 8.30 15.87
C LYS A 178 4.82 8.01 16.99
N LYS A 179 3.64 7.49 16.61
CA LYS A 179 2.58 7.12 17.56
C LYS A 179 2.91 5.86 18.38
N ALA A 180 3.75 4.97 17.87
CA ALA A 180 4.30 3.83 18.60
C ALA A 180 5.35 4.24 19.66
N GLY A 181 5.80 5.50 19.64
CA GLY A 181 6.72 6.07 20.62
C GLY A 181 8.17 6.13 20.16
N ALA A 182 8.44 6.05 18.87
CA ALA A 182 9.78 6.31 18.34
C ALA A 182 10.30 7.68 18.81
N SER A 183 11.52 7.71 19.33
CA SER A 183 12.16 8.95 19.80
C SER A 183 12.53 9.85 18.60
N VAL A 184 13.02 9.24 17.53
CA VAL A 184 13.36 9.92 16.28
C VAL A 184 12.81 9.10 15.11
N VAL A 185 12.16 9.79 14.17
CA VAL A 185 11.70 9.21 12.89
C VAL A 185 12.42 9.95 11.75
N ILE A 186 13.15 9.20 10.93
CA ILE A 186 13.90 9.70 9.78
C ILE A 186 13.25 9.18 8.51
N GLY A 187 12.76 10.05 7.63
CA GLY A 187 12.31 9.69 6.28
C GLY A 187 13.48 9.69 5.30
N VAL A 188 13.43 8.82 4.29
CA VAL A 188 14.39 8.79 3.19
C VAL A 188 13.64 8.70 1.87
N ASP A 189 13.70 9.74 1.05
CA ASP A 189 13.08 9.76 -0.29
C ASP A 189 13.74 10.87 -1.14
N PRO A 190 13.99 10.66 -2.45
CA PRO A 190 14.57 11.68 -3.32
C PRO A 190 13.59 12.81 -3.68
N ILE A 191 12.29 12.67 -3.36
CA ILE A 191 11.27 13.61 -3.76
C ILE A 191 10.99 14.58 -2.61
N ALA A 192 11.43 15.84 -2.76
CA ALA A 192 11.34 16.88 -1.73
C ALA A 192 9.90 17.07 -1.20
N HIS A 193 8.90 17.08 -2.09
CA HIS A 193 7.49 17.22 -1.69
C HIS A 193 7.04 16.09 -0.73
N ARG A 194 7.46 14.84 -0.96
CA ARG A 194 7.16 13.72 -0.06
C ARG A 194 7.83 13.89 1.30
N CYS A 195 9.06 14.40 1.30
CA CYS A 195 9.79 14.73 2.52
C CYS A 195 9.07 15.82 3.33
N ASP A 196 8.53 16.84 2.67
CA ASP A 196 7.81 17.92 3.34
C ASP A 196 6.51 17.43 4.00
N ILE A 197 5.77 16.55 3.33
CA ILE A 197 4.59 15.90 3.91
C ILE A 197 4.99 15.03 5.10
N ALA A 198 6.04 14.21 4.98
CA ALA A 198 6.51 13.35 6.05
C ALA A 198 6.88 14.16 7.32
N ARG A 199 7.53 15.31 7.16
CA ARG A 199 7.85 16.23 8.30
C ARG A 199 6.57 16.72 8.97
N ARG A 200 5.55 17.13 8.20
CA ARG A 200 4.26 17.55 8.79
C ARG A 200 3.55 16.42 9.54
N HIS A 201 3.80 15.18 9.12
CA HIS A 201 3.19 13.99 9.70
C HIS A 201 4.04 13.33 10.81
N GLY A 202 5.18 13.92 11.19
CA GLY A 202 5.95 13.50 12.37
C GLY A 202 7.34 12.93 12.08
N ALA A 203 7.87 13.02 10.85
CA ALA A 203 9.28 12.78 10.63
C ALA A 203 10.11 13.93 11.21
N ASP A 204 11.06 13.61 12.08
CA ASP A 204 11.97 14.60 12.68
C ASP A 204 13.01 15.07 11.66
N PHE A 205 13.43 14.17 10.77
CA PHE A 205 14.37 14.43 9.67
C PHE A 205 13.92 13.77 8.39
N CYS A 206 14.35 14.34 7.25
CA CYS A 206 14.22 13.70 5.95
C CYS A 206 15.53 13.84 5.18
N LEU A 207 15.99 12.74 4.63
CA LEU A 207 17.25 12.63 3.87
C LEU A 207 16.93 12.38 2.38
N ASP A 208 17.62 13.12 1.53
CA ASP A 208 17.66 12.85 0.10
C ASP A 208 18.79 11.84 -0.17
N PRO A 209 18.51 10.65 -0.73
CA PRO A 209 19.54 9.67 -1.04
C PRO A 209 20.43 10.05 -2.23
N ILE A 210 20.05 11.07 -3.03
CA ILE A 210 20.82 11.50 -4.18
C ILE A 210 22.01 12.34 -3.69
N GLY A 211 23.23 11.83 -3.93
CA GLY A 211 24.47 12.53 -3.54
C GLY A 211 24.77 12.53 -2.04
N THR A 212 23.99 11.81 -1.23
CA THR A 212 24.16 11.72 0.21
C THR A 212 24.46 10.29 0.65
N ASP A 213 25.43 10.10 1.52
CA ASP A 213 25.64 8.83 2.23
C ASP A 213 24.59 8.69 3.35
N VAL A 214 23.40 8.17 2.98
CA VAL A 214 22.27 8.01 3.89
C VAL A 214 22.65 7.22 5.14
N GLY A 215 23.44 6.14 5.01
CA GLY A 215 23.87 5.35 6.15
C GLY A 215 24.70 6.16 7.15
N MET A 216 25.63 6.97 6.65
CA MET A 216 26.44 7.88 7.49
C MET A 216 25.59 8.96 8.16
N GLU A 217 24.64 9.55 7.43
CA GLU A 217 23.77 10.59 7.99
C GLU A 217 22.85 10.00 9.09
N ILE A 218 22.29 8.79 8.88
CA ILE A 218 21.55 8.09 9.94
C ILE A 218 22.44 7.92 11.19
N LYS A 219 23.68 7.46 11.02
CA LYS A 219 24.63 7.29 12.15
C LYS A 219 24.91 8.62 12.86
N LYS A 220 25.06 9.73 12.15
CA LYS A 220 25.26 11.05 12.74
C LYS A 220 24.03 11.51 13.55
N LEU A 221 22.84 11.38 12.97
CA LEU A 221 21.58 11.78 13.60
C LEU A 221 21.23 10.96 14.85
N THR A 222 21.74 9.74 14.93
CA THR A 222 21.51 8.81 16.06
C THR A 222 22.71 8.68 17.01
N GLY A 223 23.60 9.67 17.03
CA GLY A 223 24.76 9.66 17.92
C GLY A 223 25.71 8.49 17.72
N LYS A 224 25.87 8.01 16.47
CA LYS A 224 26.66 6.85 16.02
C LYS A 224 26.06 5.48 16.32
N GLN A 225 24.93 5.40 17.02
CA GLN A 225 24.23 4.13 17.28
C GLN A 225 23.71 3.51 15.98
N GLY A 226 23.04 4.29 15.15
CA GLY A 226 22.26 3.83 14.00
C GLY A 226 20.80 3.64 14.35
N ALA A 227 20.00 3.27 13.35
CA ALA A 227 18.58 3.02 13.51
C ALA A 227 18.34 1.67 14.19
N ASP A 228 17.49 1.64 15.21
CA ASP A 228 17.01 0.39 15.83
C ASP A 228 16.12 -0.37 14.85
N VAL A 229 15.30 0.38 14.09
CA VAL A 229 14.36 -0.16 13.12
C VAL A 229 14.45 0.63 11.82
N ILE A 230 14.45 -0.10 10.70
CA ILE A 230 14.28 0.45 9.36
C ILE A 230 13.07 -0.22 8.70
N ILE A 231 12.11 0.59 8.24
CA ILE A 231 10.95 0.10 7.47
C ILE A 231 11.19 0.41 6.00
N GLU A 232 11.40 -0.62 5.21
CA GLU A 232 11.72 -0.50 3.78
C GLU A 232 10.44 -0.65 2.96
N THR A 233 10.03 0.41 2.28
CA THR A 233 8.82 0.47 1.45
C THR A 233 9.09 0.84 0.00
N SER A 234 10.35 1.11 -0.36
CA SER A 234 10.73 1.55 -1.70
C SER A 234 10.89 0.41 -2.72
N GLY A 235 11.37 -0.75 -2.27
CA GLY A 235 11.65 -1.91 -3.12
C GLY A 235 12.91 -1.77 -3.99
N TYR A 236 13.78 -0.80 -3.70
CA TYR A 236 15.04 -0.61 -4.43
C TYR A 236 16.21 -1.21 -3.65
N ALA A 237 17.04 -2.02 -4.35
CA ALA A 237 18.22 -2.67 -3.77
C ALA A 237 19.23 -1.66 -3.18
N ASP A 238 19.49 -0.55 -3.88
CA ASP A 238 20.42 0.49 -3.42
C ASP A 238 19.91 1.19 -2.16
N ALA A 239 18.59 1.40 -2.06
CA ALA A 239 17.97 1.97 -0.87
C ALA A 239 18.13 1.03 0.33
N LEU A 240 17.89 -0.27 0.14
CA LEU A 240 18.10 -1.29 1.16
C LEU A 240 19.58 -1.38 1.56
N GLN A 241 20.52 -1.35 0.60
CA GLN A 241 21.97 -1.38 0.89
C GLN A 241 22.40 -0.16 1.72
N SER A 242 21.89 1.03 1.38
CA SER A 242 22.16 2.26 2.13
C SER A 242 21.57 2.20 3.55
N ALA A 243 20.37 1.65 3.68
CA ALA A 243 19.70 1.44 4.97
C ALA A 243 20.52 0.51 5.88
N LEU A 244 21.03 -0.60 5.34
CA LEU A 244 21.88 -1.55 6.10
C LEU A 244 23.10 -0.87 6.73
N ARG A 245 23.70 0.13 6.07
CA ARG A 245 24.84 0.90 6.61
C ARG A 245 24.44 1.78 7.79
N GLY A 246 23.19 2.27 7.79
CA GLY A 246 22.67 3.11 8.86
C GLY A 246 22.10 2.33 10.05
N LEU A 247 21.97 1.01 9.96
CA LEU A 247 21.36 0.16 11.00
C LEU A 247 22.24 0.06 12.25
N ALA A 248 21.60 0.02 13.41
CA ALA A 248 22.26 -0.28 14.69
C ALA A 248 22.71 -1.74 14.75
N TYR A 249 23.63 -2.06 15.68
CA TYR A 249 23.97 -3.44 15.99
C TYR A 249 22.73 -4.19 16.51
N GLY A 250 22.41 -5.33 15.90
CA GLY A 250 21.22 -6.12 16.23
C GLY A 250 19.90 -5.50 15.78
N GLY A 251 19.93 -4.39 15.04
CA GLY A 251 18.75 -3.69 14.53
C GLY A 251 17.96 -4.52 13.51
N THR A 252 16.73 -4.12 13.28
CA THR A 252 15.77 -4.85 12.43
C THR A 252 15.37 -4.03 11.20
N ILE A 253 15.43 -4.64 10.02
CA ILE A 253 14.80 -4.12 8.80
C ILE A 253 13.49 -4.86 8.58
N SER A 254 12.37 -4.15 8.55
CA SER A 254 11.07 -4.64 8.07
C SER A 254 10.95 -4.36 6.59
N TYR A 255 10.98 -5.41 5.77
CA TYR A 255 10.85 -5.31 4.32
C TYR A 255 9.38 -5.45 3.91
N VAL A 256 8.76 -4.32 3.58
CA VAL A 256 7.31 -4.23 3.26
C VAL A 256 7.07 -4.20 1.76
N ALA A 257 8.05 -3.72 1.00
CA ALA A 257 7.90 -3.55 -0.44
C ALA A 257 7.73 -4.90 -1.17
N PHE A 258 6.92 -4.89 -2.23
CA PHE A 258 6.93 -5.96 -3.22
C PHE A 258 8.20 -5.82 -4.06
N ALA A 259 9.20 -6.66 -3.76
CA ALA A 259 10.54 -6.51 -4.27
C ALA A 259 10.64 -6.67 -5.79
N LYS A 260 11.43 -5.80 -6.38
CA LYS A 260 11.99 -6.04 -7.72
C LYS A 260 13.17 -7.01 -7.60
N PRO A 261 13.53 -7.74 -8.67
CA PRO A 261 14.79 -8.50 -8.69
C PRO A 261 15.95 -7.58 -8.33
N PHE A 262 16.83 -8.04 -7.43
CA PHE A 262 18.02 -7.28 -7.08
C PHE A 262 19.07 -7.39 -8.19
N ALA A 263 19.65 -6.25 -8.56
CA ALA A 263 20.77 -6.20 -9.48
C ALA A 263 22.07 -6.67 -8.79
N GLU A 264 23.09 -6.90 -9.57
CA GLU A 264 24.46 -7.17 -9.10
C GLU A 264 24.93 -6.01 -8.20
N GLY A 265 25.68 -6.36 -7.12
CA GLY A 265 26.25 -5.38 -6.18
C GLY A 265 25.58 -5.33 -4.80
N PHE A 266 24.41 -5.91 -4.61
CA PHE A 266 23.81 -6.05 -3.27
C PHE A 266 24.64 -7.00 -2.40
N ASN A 267 25.10 -6.51 -1.24
CA ASN A 267 26.07 -7.22 -0.42
C ASN A 267 25.67 -7.29 1.06
N LEU A 268 25.28 -8.47 1.52
CA LEU A 268 24.96 -8.74 2.92
C LEU A 268 26.18 -9.08 3.79
N GLY A 269 27.34 -9.35 3.18
CA GLY A 269 28.57 -9.74 3.88
C GLY A 269 29.34 -8.56 4.53
N ARG A 270 28.83 -7.34 4.42
CA ARG A 270 29.39 -6.11 5.01
C ARG A 270 28.64 -5.73 6.29
N GLU A 271 28.07 -4.54 6.33
CA GLU A 271 27.43 -3.97 7.52
C GLU A 271 26.32 -4.87 8.08
N ALA A 272 25.56 -5.57 7.23
CA ALA A 272 24.52 -6.49 7.70
C ALA A 272 25.11 -7.64 8.53
N HIS A 273 26.18 -8.27 8.04
CA HIS A 273 26.87 -9.34 8.74
C HIS A 273 27.54 -8.87 10.04
N PHE A 274 28.32 -7.78 9.97
CA PHE A 274 29.07 -7.27 11.12
C PHE A 274 28.18 -6.65 12.20
N ASN A 275 27.03 -6.08 11.84
CA ASN A 275 26.07 -5.52 12.77
C ASN A 275 24.99 -6.53 13.22
N ASN A 276 25.10 -7.81 12.84
CA ASN A 276 24.15 -8.85 13.21
C ASN A 276 22.68 -8.43 12.89
N ALA A 277 22.49 -7.88 11.69
CA ALA A 277 21.20 -7.35 11.24
C ALA A 277 20.13 -8.43 11.14
N LYS A 278 18.89 -8.05 11.43
CA LYS A 278 17.69 -8.87 11.18
C LYS A 278 16.91 -8.29 10.01
N ILE A 279 16.47 -9.14 9.09
CA ILE A 279 15.56 -8.75 8.02
C ILE A 279 14.30 -9.59 8.17
N VAL A 280 13.16 -8.93 8.37
CA VAL A 280 11.84 -9.55 8.44
C VAL A 280 11.02 -9.10 7.24
N PHE A 281 10.37 -10.05 6.57
CA PHE A 281 9.45 -9.75 5.49
C PHE A 281 8.06 -9.49 6.04
N SER A 282 7.50 -8.31 5.77
CA SER A 282 6.20 -7.91 6.28
C SER A 282 5.17 -7.93 5.16
N ARG A 283 4.14 -8.76 5.32
CA ARG A 283 3.04 -8.88 4.37
C ARG A 283 1.71 -8.90 5.13
N ALA A 284 1.03 -7.75 5.19
CA ALA A 284 -0.21 -7.54 5.94
C ALA A 284 -1.32 -8.56 5.65
N CYS A 285 -1.38 -9.03 4.40
CA CYS A 285 -2.39 -10.01 3.97
C CYS A 285 -1.99 -11.47 4.22
N SER A 286 -0.92 -11.74 4.97
CA SER A 286 -0.56 -13.10 5.37
C SER A 286 -1.56 -13.67 6.36
N GLU A 287 -1.89 -14.95 6.17
CA GLU A 287 -2.78 -15.68 7.06
C GLU A 287 -2.27 -17.13 7.19
N PRO A 288 -1.86 -17.56 8.41
CA PRO A 288 -1.91 -16.78 9.63
C PRO A 288 -0.90 -15.60 9.64
N ASN A 289 -1.24 -14.53 10.36
CA ASN A 289 -0.32 -13.43 10.61
C ASN A 289 0.79 -13.88 11.57
N PRO A 290 2.02 -13.34 11.51
CA PRO A 290 3.10 -13.72 12.44
C PRO A 290 2.75 -13.60 13.92
N ASP A 291 1.89 -12.67 14.29
CA ASP A 291 1.42 -12.46 15.68
C ASP A 291 0.16 -13.29 16.06
N TYR A 292 -0.29 -14.19 15.16
CA TYR A 292 -1.47 -15.03 15.44
C TYR A 292 -1.27 -15.91 16.68
N PRO A 293 -2.30 -16.13 17.53
CA PRO A 293 -3.70 -15.70 17.37
C PRO A 293 -4.01 -14.28 17.88
N ARG A 294 -3.08 -13.63 18.55
CA ARG A 294 -3.28 -12.29 19.14
C ARG A 294 -3.64 -11.24 18.10
N TRP A 295 -3.01 -11.29 16.93
CA TRP A 295 -3.30 -10.46 15.77
C TRP A 295 -3.58 -11.34 14.56
N SER A 296 -4.76 -11.16 13.99
CA SER A 296 -5.16 -11.72 12.70
C SER A 296 -5.18 -10.60 11.66
N ARG A 297 -5.23 -10.96 10.39
CA ARG A 297 -5.46 -10.00 9.32
C ARG A 297 -6.71 -9.15 9.56
N LYS A 298 -7.82 -9.78 9.97
CA LYS A 298 -9.06 -9.08 10.31
C LYS A 298 -8.83 -7.98 11.35
N ARG A 299 -8.12 -8.28 12.44
CA ARG A 299 -7.82 -7.32 13.50
C ARG A 299 -6.94 -6.16 13.00
N ILE A 300 -5.96 -6.42 12.15
CA ILE A 300 -5.13 -5.38 11.51
C ILE A 300 -6.02 -4.44 10.70
N GLU A 301 -6.89 -5.02 9.85
CA GLU A 301 -7.79 -4.25 9.00
C GLU A 301 -8.80 -3.43 9.83
N GLU A 302 -9.41 -3.99 10.86
CA GLU A 302 -10.32 -3.28 11.76
C GLU A 302 -9.63 -2.11 12.46
N THR A 303 -8.45 -2.34 13.00
CA THR A 303 -7.67 -1.27 13.67
C THR A 303 -7.30 -0.16 12.69
N CYS A 304 -6.84 -0.49 11.48
CA CYS A 304 -6.53 0.52 10.47
C CYS A 304 -7.74 1.36 10.10
N TRP A 305 -8.91 0.72 9.94
CA TRP A 305 -10.16 1.42 9.66
C TRP A 305 -10.51 2.41 10.75
N GLU A 306 -10.48 1.99 12.01
CA GLU A 306 -10.74 2.85 13.16
C GLU A 306 -9.78 4.05 13.23
N LEU A 307 -8.47 3.83 13.02
CA LEU A 307 -7.47 4.88 13.06
C LEU A 307 -7.66 5.91 11.94
N LEU A 308 -8.13 5.49 10.76
CA LEU A 308 -8.42 6.39 9.64
C LEU A 308 -9.72 7.18 9.86
N MET A 309 -10.77 6.52 10.36
CA MET A 309 -12.08 7.15 10.52
C MET A 309 -12.12 8.15 11.69
N ASN A 310 -11.36 7.92 12.74
CA ASN A 310 -11.24 8.88 13.85
C ASN A 310 -10.12 9.92 13.65
N SER A 311 -9.54 10.01 12.44
CA SER A 311 -8.45 10.93 12.07
C SER A 311 -7.18 10.78 12.91
N TYR A 312 -6.98 9.64 13.56
CA TYR A 312 -5.71 9.33 14.22
C TYR A 312 -4.58 9.15 13.19
N LEU A 313 -4.91 8.62 12.01
CA LEU A 313 -4.09 8.68 10.81
C LEU A 313 -4.71 9.71 9.86
N ASN A 314 -3.89 10.61 9.35
CA ASN A 314 -4.29 11.64 8.38
C ASN A 314 -3.66 11.35 7.02
N CYS A 315 -4.51 11.11 6.03
CA CYS A 315 -4.10 10.81 4.66
C CYS A 315 -4.59 11.86 3.64
N GLU A 316 -5.13 13.01 4.09
CA GLU A 316 -5.69 14.04 3.20
C GLU A 316 -4.68 14.52 2.16
N GLU A 317 -3.45 14.81 2.60
CA GLU A 317 -2.39 15.31 1.73
C GLU A 317 -1.72 14.20 0.89
N LEU A 318 -1.99 12.93 1.20
CA LEU A 318 -1.42 11.80 0.46
C LEU A 318 -2.16 11.54 -0.85
N ILE A 319 -3.42 11.99 -0.93
CA ILE A 319 -4.25 11.82 -2.14
C ILE A 319 -4.08 13.04 -3.04
N ASP A 320 -3.07 12.95 -3.87
CA ASP A 320 -2.69 13.98 -4.84
C ASP A 320 -1.96 13.32 -6.04
N PRO A 321 -2.38 13.64 -7.30
CA PRO A 321 -3.50 14.48 -7.67
C PRO A 321 -4.88 13.81 -7.50
N VAL A 322 -5.93 14.62 -7.46
CA VAL A 322 -7.31 14.17 -7.61
C VAL A 322 -7.78 14.51 -9.02
N VAL A 323 -8.20 13.48 -9.76
CA VAL A 323 -8.60 13.61 -11.18
C VAL A 323 -10.04 13.14 -11.38
N THR A 324 -10.65 13.48 -12.53
CA THR A 324 -11.97 12.96 -12.88
C THR A 324 -11.88 11.54 -13.43
N PHE A 325 -12.95 10.75 -13.30
CA PHE A 325 -13.01 9.43 -13.89
C PHE A 325 -12.81 9.43 -15.42
N ALA A 326 -13.32 10.45 -16.11
CA ALA A 326 -13.14 10.59 -17.55
C ALA A 326 -11.65 10.74 -17.95
N SER A 327 -10.83 11.41 -17.14
CA SER A 327 -9.40 11.59 -17.38
C SER A 327 -8.53 10.48 -16.76
N SER A 328 -9.13 9.53 -16.05
CA SER A 328 -8.39 8.50 -15.30
C SER A 328 -7.45 7.63 -16.15
N PRO A 329 -7.73 7.29 -17.44
CA PRO A 329 -6.77 6.51 -18.22
C PRO A 329 -5.43 7.23 -18.42
N GLU A 330 -5.45 8.48 -18.88
CA GLU A 330 -4.24 9.27 -19.10
C GLU A 330 -3.53 9.56 -17.78
N SER A 331 -4.30 9.91 -16.74
CA SER A 331 -3.77 10.21 -15.43
C SER A 331 -3.12 8.98 -14.77
N TYR A 332 -3.69 7.79 -14.96
CA TYR A 332 -3.09 6.55 -14.47
C TYR A 332 -1.75 6.30 -15.15
N MET A 333 -1.70 6.39 -16.48
CA MET A 333 -0.45 6.23 -17.23
C MET A 333 0.60 7.29 -16.87
N GLN A 334 0.19 8.49 -16.55
CA GLN A 334 1.09 9.56 -16.11
C GLN A 334 1.58 9.37 -14.69
N TYR A 335 0.67 9.37 -13.71
CA TYR A 335 1.01 9.50 -12.29
C TYR A 335 1.29 8.17 -11.58
N VAL A 336 0.84 7.03 -12.14
CA VAL A 336 1.10 5.71 -11.56
C VAL A 336 2.22 5.00 -12.29
N ASP A 337 2.30 5.13 -13.62
CA ASP A 337 3.27 4.40 -14.44
C ASP A 337 4.52 5.21 -14.81
N ARG A 338 4.37 6.35 -15.51
CA ARG A 338 5.50 7.06 -16.14
C ARG A 338 6.20 8.02 -15.20
N HIS A 339 5.44 8.75 -14.41
CA HIS A 339 5.91 9.82 -13.52
C HIS A 339 5.38 9.66 -12.08
N PRO A 340 5.66 8.50 -11.42
CA PRO A 340 5.19 8.25 -10.06
C PRO A 340 5.79 9.23 -9.03
N GLU A 341 6.86 9.94 -9.39
CA GLU A 341 7.43 11.01 -8.58
C GLU A 341 6.52 12.23 -8.44
N GLN A 342 5.57 12.42 -9.37
CA GLN A 342 4.61 13.53 -9.38
C GLN A 342 3.37 13.26 -8.50
N SER A 343 3.29 12.11 -7.85
CA SER A 343 2.16 11.74 -7.00
C SER A 343 2.62 10.96 -5.77
N ILE A 344 1.77 10.93 -4.74
CA ILE A 344 1.89 9.97 -3.65
C ILE A 344 0.86 8.85 -3.86
N LYS A 345 -0.40 9.21 -4.01
CA LYS A 345 -1.50 8.32 -4.37
C LYS A 345 -2.57 9.09 -5.14
N MET A 346 -2.82 8.70 -6.38
CA MET A 346 -3.85 9.32 -7.20
C MET A 346 -5.25 9.03 -6.65
N GLY A 347 -6.09 10.06 -6.56
CA GLY A 347 -7.52 9.95 -6.30
C GLY A 347 -8.34 10.17 -7.57
N VAL A 348 -9.51 9.52 -7.66
CA VAL A 348 -10.42 9.63 -8.81
C VAL A 348 -11.82 9.96 -8.33
N THR A 349 -12.41 11.05 -8.82
CA THR A 349 -13.81 11.44 -8.60
C THR A 349 -14.70 10.96 -9.75
N PHE A 350 -15.93 10.55 -9.45
CA PHE A 350 -16.93 10.07 -10.41
C PHE A 350 -18.06 11.03 -10.59
#